data_04210e05850b1780d6479de661e9a4ac
#
_entry.id   04210e05850b1780d6479de661e9a4ac
#
_cell.length_a   1.000
_cell.length_b   1.000
_cell.length_c   1.000
_cell.angle_alpha   90.00
_cell.angle_beta   90.00
_cell.angle_gamma   90.00
#
_symmetry.space_group_name_H-M   'P 1'
#
loop_
_entity.id
_entity.type
_entity.pdbx_description
1 polymer ?
#
loop_
_entity_poly.entity_id
_entity_poly.type
_entity_poly.pdbx_seq_one_letter_code
_entity_poly.pdbx_strand_id
1 'polypeptide(L)'
;MARQRFEPGTILRIDVDGRSHAYARMLAHHPHVAVYDRITDAELSPEEVVALPVLFVVPVFGRAYHKGRWPKVGAVPIEQAPVEIPEYFMQDMFNPHDCQILDHSGNARPATPEECVGLERAAVWDAEHVEERLRDRDANRPNAHVERTKVRLV
;
A
#
# COMPACT_ATOMS: atom_id res chain seq x y z
N MET A 1 -16.01 -19.88 -4.60
CA MET A 1 -15.99 -18.42 -4.44
C MET A 1 -15.69 -17.76 -5.77
N ALA A 2 -16.43 -16.73 -6.12
CA ALA A 2 -16.13 -15.96 -7.32
C ALA A 2 -14.80 -15.24 -7.15
N ARG A 3 -14.03 -15.14 -8.25
CA ARG A 3 -12.76 -14.44 -8.22
C ARG A 3 -12.98 -12.93 -8.05
N GLN A 4 -12.28 -12.35 -7.09
CA GLN A 4 -12.30 -10.91 -6.88
C GLN A 4 -11.39 -10.22 -7.89
N ARG A 5 -11.88 -9.14 -8.48
CA ARG A 5 -11.13 -8.35 -9.46
C ARG A 5 -10.79 -6.99 -8.87
N PHE A 6 -9.80 -6.34 -9.47
CA PHE A 6 -9.51 -4.96 -9.13
C PHE A 6 -10.62 -4.05 -9.67
N GLU A 7 -11.27 -3.34 -8.74
CA GLU A 7 -12.27 -2.32 -9.08
C GLU A 7 -12.05 -1.10 -8.18
N PRO A 8 -11.76 0.07 -8.75
CA PRO A 8 -11.56 1.28 -7.93
C PRO A 8 -12.70 1.51 -6.94
N GLY A 9 -12.34 1.81 -5.69
CA GLY A 9 -13.32 2.02 -4.62
C GLY A 9 -13.61 0.81 -3.76
N THR A 10 -13.23 -0.40 -4.19
CA THR A 10 -13.44 -1.63 -3.41
C THR A 10 -12.70 -1.57 -2.09
N ILE A 11 -13.40 -1.88 -0.99
CA ILE A 11 -12.82 -1.98 0.35
C ILE A 11 -12.49 -3.46 0.61
N LEU A 12 -11.27 -3.70 1.05
CA LEU A 12 -10.76 -5.04 1.39
C LEU A 12 -10.47 -5.10 2.88
N ARG A 13 -10.71 -6.27 3.48
CA ARG A 13 -10.31 -6.52 4.86
C ARG A 13 -9.02 -7.35 4.86
N ILE A 14 -8.07 -6.95 5.70
CA ILE A 14 -6.78 -7.60 5.84
C ILE A 14 -6.67 -8.19 7.23
N ASP A 15 -6.60 -9.51 7.33
CA ASP A 15 -6.36 -10.16 8.61
C ASP A 15 -4.92 -9.86 9.07
N VAL A 16 -4.76 -9.45 10.32
CA VAL A 16 -3.46 -9.07 10.87
C VAL A 16 -2.87 -10.20 11.73
N ASP A 17 -3.65 -10.73 12.66
CA ASP A 17 -3.17 -11.72 13.63
C ASP A 17 -4.19 -12.79 13.98
N GLY A 18 -5.25 -12.95 13.21
CA GLY A 18 -6.35 -13.88 13.47
C GLY A 18 -7.41 -13.35 14.42
N ARG A 19 -7.16 -12.23 15.11
CA ARG A 19 -8.09 -11.58 16.04
C ARG A 19 -8.48 -10.19 15.60
N SER A 20 -7.55 -9.48 14.97
CA SER A 20 -7.73 -8.13 14.51
C SER A 20 -7.46 -8.04 13.02
N HIS A 21 -7.95 -6.98 12.42
CA HIS A 21 -7.82 -6.73 11.00
C HIS A 21 -7.67 -5.24 10.72
N ALA A 22 -7.23 -4.94 9.51
CA ALA A 22 -7.15 -3.61 8.96
C ALA A 22 -7.92 -3.58 7.65
N TYR A 23 -7.99 -2.42 7.03
CA TYR A 23 -8.71 -2.21 5.78
C TYR A 23 -7.82 -1.57 4.74
N ALA A 24 -8.06 -1.94 3.48
CA ALA A 24 -7.45 -1.30 2.33
C ALA A 24 -8.54 -0.93 1.32
N ARG A 25 -8.23 0.01 0.44
CA ARG A 25 -9.13 0.43 -0.63
C ARG A 25 -8.38 0.42 -1.95
N MET A 26 -8.97 -0.20 -2.96
CA MET A 26 -8.46 -0.14 -4.32
C MET A 26 -8.62 1.27 -4.86
N LEU A 27 -7.54 1.87 -5.35
CA LEU A 27 -7.53 3.25 -5.83
C LEU A 27 -7.81 3.33 -7.32
N ALA A 28 -7.76 4.55 -7.88
CA ALA A 28 -8.11 4.80 -9.27
C ALA A 28 -7.20 4.10 -10.27
N HIS A 29 -5.92 3.88 -9.91
CA HIS A 29 -4.93 3.28 -10.80
C HIS A 29 -4.48 1.91 -10.30
N HIS A 30 -4.79 0.87 -11.08
CA HIS A 30 -4.31 -0.49 -10.85
C HIS A 30 -2.78 -0.51 -10.81
N PRO A 31 -2.13 -1.22 -9.88
CA PRO A 31 -2.70 -2.06 -8.83
C PRO A 31 -2.61 -1.42 -7.43
N HIS A 32 -2.70 -0.10 -7.32
CA HIS A 32 -2.48 0.64 -6.08
C HIS A 32 -3.63 0.52 -5.09
N VAL A 33 -3.29 0.31 -3.82
CA VAL A 33 -4.25 0.32 -2.71
C VAL A 33 -3.79 1.28 -1.63
N ALA A 34 -4.75 1.94 -0.99
CA ALA A 34 -4.49 2.66 0.26
C ALA A 34 -4.74 1.71 1.42
N VAL A 35 -3.79 1.64 2.36
CA VAL A 35 -3.96 0.88 3.60
C VAL A 35 -4.19 1.89 4.71
N TYR A 36 -5.29 1.72 5.46
CA TYR A 36 -5.71 2.69 6.47
C TYR A 36 -5.10 2.41 7.83
N ASP A 37 -4.90 3.46 8.61
CA ASP A 37 -4.18 3.40 9.89
C ASP A 37 -5.14 3.08 11.04
N ARG A 38 -5.68 1.87 11.03
CA ARG A 38 -6.43 1.34 12.17
C ARG A 38 -6.44 -0.17 12.14
N ILE A 39 -6.04 -0.77 13.24
CA ILE A 39 -6.12 -2.20 13.47
C ILE A 39 -7.15 -2.42 14.57
N THR A 40 -8.18 -3.21 14.29
CA THR A 40 -9.35 -3.34 15.15
C THR A 40 -9.96 -4.74 15.02
N ASP A 41 -10.73 -5.14 16.01
CA ASP A 41 -11.59 -6.33 15.94
C ASP A 41 -13.02 -5.97 15.55
N ALA A 42 -13.35 -4.68 15.45
CA ALA A 42 -14.67 -4.20 15.07
C ALA A 42 -14.86 -4.25 13.55
N GLU A 43 -16.09 -4.51 13.12
CA GLU A 43 -16.46 -4.37 11.73
C GLU A 43 -16.83 -2.91 11.43
N LEU A 44 -16.05 -2.27 10.58
CA LEU A 44 -16.30 -0.89 10.17
C LEU A 44 -17.14 -0.87 8.89
N SER A 45 -18.01 0.12 8.78
CA SER A 45 -18.69 0.40 7.52
C SER A 45 -17.70 0.96 6.50
N PRO A 46 -17.98 0.83 5.20
CA PRO A 46 -17.13 1.45 4.18
C PRO A 46 -16.88 2.95 4.41
N GLU A 47 -17.89 3.67 4.85
CA GLU A 47 -17.79 5.11 5.14
C GLU A 47 -16.86 5.38 6.32
N GLU A 48 -16.92 4.55 7.35
CA GLU A 48 -15.99 4.65 8.50
C GLU A 48 -14.55 4.37 8.07
N VAL A 49 -14.35 3.40 7.18
CA VAL A 49 -13.01 3.06 6.68
C VAL A 49 -12.37 4.24 5.96
N VAL A 50 -13.08 4.85 5.01
CA VAL A 50 -12.51 5.93 4.19
C VAL A 50 -12.34 7.24 4.97
N ALA A 51 -12.93 7.33 6.15
CA ALA A 51 -12.71 8.45 7.07
C ALA A 51 -11.43 8.34 7.89
N LEU A 52 -10.78 7.15 7.88
CA LEU A 52 -9.55 6.92 8.62
C LEU A 52 -8.35 7.58 7.94
N PRO A 53 -7.29 7.89 8.70
CA PRO A 53 -6.02 8.30 8.09
C PRO A 53 -5.46 7.16 7.24
N VAL A 54 -4.82 7.53 6.14
CA VAL A 54 -4.08 6.57 5.29
C VAL A 54 -2.72 6.33 5.92
N LEU A 55 -2.36 5.06 6.10
CA LEU A 55 -1.06 4.69 6.65
C LEU A 55 0.01 4.65 5.54
N PHE A 56 -0.30 3.99 4.43
CA PHE A 56 0.56 3.97 3.25
C PHE A 56 -0.25 3.61 2.00
N VAL A 57 0.31 3.93 0.84
CA VAL A 57 -0.26 3.60 -0.48
C VAL A 57 0.80 2.81 -1.26
N VAL A 58 0.48 1.59 -1.66
CA VAL A 58 1.40 0.71 -2.38
C VAL A 58 0.68 -0.06 -3.48
N PRO A 59 1.39 -0.40 -4.57
CA PRO A 59 0.87 -1.39 -5.51
C PRO A 59 0.99 -2.78 -4.90
N VAL A 60 -0.02 -3.63 -5.11
CA VAL A 60 -0.03 -5.00 -4.59
C VAL A 60 -0.26 -6.01 -5.70
N PHE A 61 0.30 -7.21 -5.54
CA PHE A 61 0.02 -8.31 -6.45
C PHE A 61 -1.45 -8.75 -6.31
N GLY A 62 -2.05 -9.12 -7.44
CA GLY A 62 -3.45 -9.54 -7.49
C GLY A 62 -3.77 -10.74 -6.63
N ARG A 63 -2.79 -11.60 -6.36
CA ARG A 63 -2.96 -12.76 -5.46
C ARG A 63 -3.31 -12.36 -4.02
N ALA A 64 -3.13 -11.09 -3.65
CA ALA A 64 -3.57 -10.60 -2.35
C ALA A 64 -5.10 -10.67 -2.21
N TYR A 65 -5.85 -10.51 -3.30
CA TYR A 65 -7.31 -10.46 -3.23
C TYR A 65 -8.03 -11.42 -4.19
N HIS A 66 -7.42 -11.91 -5.27
CA HIS A 66 -8.09 -12.69 -6.31
C HIS A 66 -8.88 -13.88 -5.76
N LYS A 67 -8.31 -14.61 -4.79
CA LYS A 67 -8.93 -15.80 -4.19
C LYS A 67 -9.51 -15.54 -2.81
N GLY A 68 -9.65 -14.26 -2.43
CA GLY A 68 -10.31 -13.88 -1.19
C GLY A 68 -9.42 -13.88 0.05
N ARG A 69 -8.09 -13.90 -0.09
CA ARG A 69 -7.20 -13.70 1.07
C ARG A 69 -7.53 -12.37 1.75
N TRP A 70 -7.68 -11.30 0.97
CA TRP A 70 -8.26 -10.04 1.40
C TRP A 70 -9.67 -9.95 0.84
N PRO A 71 -10.70 -10.33 1.61
CA PRO A 71 -12.06 -10.33 1.08
C PRO A 71 -12.61 -8.93 0.89
N LYS A 72 -13.38 -8.76 -0.17
CA LYS A 72 -14.16 -7.54 -0.40
C LYS A 72 -15.25 -7.44 0.66
N VAL A 73 -15.30 -6.31 1.35
CA VAL A 73 -16.30 -6.07 2.41
C VAL A 73 -17.19 -4.87 2.11
N GLY A 74 -16.95 -4.17 1.01
CA GLY A 74 -17.77 -3.04 0.61
C GLY A 74 -17.12 -2.26 -0.50
N ALA A 75 -17.66 -1.09 -0.79
CA ALA A 75 -17.10 -0.19 -1.79
C ALA A 75 -17.54 1.24 -1.47
N VAL A 76 -16.66 2.19 -1.76
CA VAL A 76 -16.96 3.62 -1.74
C VAL A 76 -16.42 4.19 -3.05
N PRO A 77 -17.23 4.91 -3.82
CA PRO A 77 -16.76 5.49 -5.09
C PRO A 77 -15.47 6.29 -4.89
N ILE A 78 -14.56 6.18 -5.86
CA ILE A 78 -13.23 6.77 -5.71
C ILE A 78 -13.25 8.30 -5.59
N GLU A 79 -14.30 8.94 -6.10
CA GLU A 79 -14.50 10.39 -6.01
C GLU A 79 -14.86 10.84 -4.61
N GLN A 80 -15.35 9.91 -3.78
CA GLN A 80 -15.71 10.16 -2.39
C GLN A 80 -14.50 9.81 -1.52
N ALA A 81 -14.02 10.77 -0.72
CA ALA A 81 -12.81 10.64 0.09
C ALA A 81 -11.60 10.17 -0.75
N PRO A 82 -11.23 10.93 -1.80
CA PRO A 82 -10.17 10.51 -2.71
C PRO A 82 -8.82 10.44 -2.00
N VAL A 83 -7.98 9.49 -2.45
CA VAL A 83 -6.62 9.30 -1.94
C VAL A 83 -5.65 9.48 -3.08
N GLU A 84 -4.68 10.37 -2.91
CA GLU A 84 -3.62 10.61 -3.88
C GLU A 84 -2.61 9.47 -3.85
N ILE A 85 -2.18 9.03 -5.05
CA ILE A 85 -1.11 8.04 -5.17
C ILE A 85 0.21 8.79 -5.13
N PRO A 86 1.10 8.49 -4.17
CA PRO A 86 2.36 9.21 -4.02
C PRO A 86 3.36 8.87 -5.14
N GLU A 87 4.40 9.66 -5.24
CA GLU A 87 5.55 9.30 -6.05
C GLU A 87 6.39 8.24 -5.35
N TYR A 88 7.09 7.45 -6.16
CA TYR A 88 8.00 6.41 -5.71
C TYR A 88 9.37 6.66 -6.33
N PHE A 89 10.40 5.98 -5.82
CA PHE A 89 11.73 6.10 -6.38
C PHE A 89 12.23 4.75 -6.91
N MET A 90 13.17 4.84 -7.86
CA MET A 90 14.01 3.71 -8.27
C MET A 90 15.47 4.11 -8.07
N GLN A 91 16.28 3.14 -7.67
CA GLN A 91 17.72 3.33 -7.51
C GLN A 91 18.43 2.17 -8.19
N ASP A 92 19.42 2.49 -9.03
CA ASP A 92 20.20 1.46 -9.72
C ASP A 92 20.96 0.61 -8.69
N MET A 93 20.94 -0.70 -8.89
CA MET A 93 21.57 -1.66 -7.97
C MET A 93 23.08 -1.50 -7.93
N PHE A 94 23.70 -1.17 -9.06
CA PHE A 94 25.15 -1.12 -9.20
C PHE A 94 25.70 0.31 -9.09
N ASN A 95 24.88 1.30 -9.47
CA ASN A 95 25.25 2.71 -9.37
C ASN A 95 24.22 3.45 -8.50
N PRO A 96 24.46 3.55 -7.18
CA PRO A 96 23.47 4.14 -6.27
C PRO A 96 23.26 5.64 -6.48
N HIS A 97 24.11 6.32 -7.24
CA HIS A 97 23.86 7.71 -7.63
C HIS A 97 22.76 7.85 -8.69
N ASP A 98 22.49 6.77 -9.43
CA ASP A 98 21.50 6.76 -10.51
C ASP A 98 20.12 6.42 -9.93
N CYS A 99 19.35 7.49 -9.65
CA CYS A 99 17.99 7.37 -9.13
C CYS A 99 17.00 8.03 -10.07
N GLN A 100 15.74 7.59 -9.97
CA GLN A 100 14.61 8.21 -10.66
C GLN A 100 13.44 8.30 -9.69
N ILE A 101 12.61 9.32 -9.87
CA ILE A 101 11.33 9.46 -9.18
C ILE A 101 10.21 9.26 -10.19
N LEU A 102 9.27 8.38 -9.87
CA LEU A 102 8.19 7.99 -10.77
C LEU A 102 6.83 8.38 -10.18
N ASP A 103 5.93 8.82 -11.06
CA ASP A 103 4.53 8.93 -10.69
C ASP A 103 3.77 7.65 -11.04
N HIS A 104 2.48 7.57 -10.66
CA HIS A 104 1.64 6.40 -10.90
C HIS A 104 1.33 6.16 -12.39
N SER A 105 1.55 7.16 -13.24
CA SER A 105 1.36 7.05 -14.71
C SER A 105 2.61 6.55 -15.42
N GLY A 106 3.70 6.28 -14.68
CA GLY A 106 4.95 5.80 -15.24
C GLY A 106 5.87 6.91 -15.74
N ASN A 107 5.53 8.17 -15.54
CA ASN A 107 6.44 9.28 -15.84
C ASN A 107 7.58 9.28 -14.84
N ALA A 108 8.81 9.36 -15.35
CA ALA A 108 10.00 9.29 -14.53
C ALA A 108 10.90 10.50 -14.78
N ARG A 109 11.57 10.97 -13.73
CA ARG A 109 12.58 12.02 -13.83
C ARG A 109 13.84 11.60 -13.07
N PRO A 110 15.04 12.01 -13.55
CA PRO A 110 16.26 11.78 -12.81
C PRO A 110 16.22 12.46 -11.45
N ALA A 111 16.84 11.83 -10.45
CA ALA A 111 16.90 12.34 -9.09
C ALA A 111 18.19 11.93 -8.41
N THR A 112 18.56 12.65 -7.37
CA THR A 112 19.66 12.24 -6.49
C THR A 112 19.11 11.32 -5.40
N PRO A 113 19.98 10.51 -4.75
CA PRO A 113 19.54 9.71 -3.59
C PRO A 113 18.89 10.59 -2.50
N GLU A 114 19.41 11.77 -2.26
CA GLU A 114 18.89 12.68 -1.24
C GLU A 114 17.46 13.14 -1.56
N GLU A 115 17.14 13.33 -2.83
CA GLU A 115 15.79 13.71 -3.27
C GLU A 115 14.79 12.58 -3.07
N CYS A 116 15.26 11.33 -2.97
CA CYS A 116 14.41 10.14 -2.77
C CYS A 116 14.12 9.85 -1.30
N VAL A 117 14.77 10.53 -0.37
CA VAL A 117 14.53 10.33 1.06
C VAL A 117 13.06 10.63 1.39
N GLY A 118 12.42 9.72 2.12
CA GLY A 118 11.00 9.84 2.47
C GLY A 118 10.04 9.22 1.46
N LEU A 119 10.50 8.91 0.25
CA LEU A 119 9.70 8.17 -0.72
C LEU A 119 9.88 6.67 -0.54
N GLU A 120 8.83 5.90 -0.85
CA GLU A 120 8.95 4.45 -0.90
C GLU A 120 9.50 4.01 -2.25
N ARG A 121 10.18 2.87 -2.25
CA ARG A 121 10.70 2.28 -3.49
C ARG A 121 9.55 1.83 -4.39
N ALA A 122 9.68 2.02 -5.68
CA ALA A 122 8.72 1.54 -6.68
C ALA A 122 8.82 0.02 -6.75
N ALA A 123 7.97 -0.66 -6.00
CA ALA A 123 7.93 -2.12 -5.94
C ALA A 123 6.51 -2.57 -5.63
N VAL A 124 6.11 -3.69 -6.24
CA VAL A 124 4.81 -4.31 -5.99
C VAL A 124 4.91 -5.20 -4.74
N TRP A 125 3.97 -5.05 -3.83
CA TRP A 125 4.00 -5.74 -2.54
C TRP A 125 3.20 -7.04 -2.56
N ASP A 126 3.72 -8.05 -1.89
CA ASP A 126 2.96 -9.26 -1.56
C ASP A 126 2.05 -9.01 -0.37
N ALA A 127 0.94 -9.77 -0.32
CA ALA A 127 0.01 -9.71 0.81
C ALA A 127 0.72 -9.94 2.15
N GLU A 128 1.62 -10.90 2.21
CA GLU A 128 2.36 -11.24 3.43
C GLU A 128 3.18 -10.06 3.95
N HIS A 129 3.83 -9.32 3.06
CA HIS A 129 4.63 -8.17 3.46
C HIS A 129 3.76 -7.01 3.97
N VAL A 130 2.59 -6.81 3.39
CA VAL A 130 1.63 -5.81 3.87
C VAL A 130 1.12 -6.20 5.26
N GLU A 131 0.74 -7.46 5.44
CA GLU A 131 0.26 -7.97 6.72
C GLU A 131 1.32 -7.87 7.81
N GLU A 132 2.57 -8.20 7.49
CA GLU A 132 3.70 -8.06 8.41
C GLU A 132 3.93 -6.60 8.79
N ARG A 133 3.86 -5.69 7.81
CA ARG A 133 3.99 -4.26 8.05
C ARG A 133 2.92 -3.75 9.01
N LEU A 134 1.69 -4.25 8.88
CA LEU A 134 0.59 -3.92 9.81
C LEU A 134 0.84 -4.47 11.21
N ARG A 135 1.32 -5.72 11.33
CA ARG A 135 1.69 -6.30 12.63
C ARG A 135 2.79 -5.50 13.32
N ASP A 136 3.79 -5.09 12.55
CA ASP A 136 4.89 -4.29 13.08
C ASP A 136 4.40 -2.91 13.52
N ARG A 137 3.50 -2.30 12.76
CA ARG A 137 2.86 -1.03 13.14
C ARG A 137 2.10 -1.17 14.44
N ASP A 138 1.32 -2.22 14.59
CA ASP A 138 0.52 -2.50 15.79
C ASP A 138 1.42 -2.71 17.02
N ALA A 139 2.56 -3.38 16.83
CA ALA A 139 3.54 -3.63 17.88
C ALA A 139 4.49 -2.46 18.10
N ASN A 140 4.34 -1.37 17.35
CA ASN A 140 5.19 -0.18 17.40
C ASN A 140 6.69 -0.52 17.23
N ARG A 141 6.99 -1.34 16.21
CA ARG A 141 8.37 -1.72 15.88
C ARG A 141 8.65 -1.46 14.40
N PRO A 142 9.94 -1.30 14.01
CA PRO A 142 10.32 -1.12 12.62
C PRO A 142 9.97 -2.37 11.79
N ASN A 143 9.63 -2.16 10.50
CA ASN A 143 9.40 -3.25 9.56
C ASN A 143 10.67 -3.48 8.74
N ALA A 144 11.18 -4.71 8.75
CA ALA A 144 12.43 -5.06 8.08
C ALA A 144 12.36 -4.83 6.56
N HIS A 145 11.22 -5.13 5.92
CA HIS A 145 11.07 -4.95 4.49
C HIS A 145 11.09 -3.46 4.11
N VAL A 146 10.40 -2.61 4.86
CA VAL A 146 10.44 -1.15 4.66
C VAL A 146 11.87 -0.63 4.82
N GLU A 147 12.58 -1.06 5.87
CA GLU A 147 13.95 -0.61 6.11
C GLU A 147 14.90 -1.02 4.99
N ARG A 148 14.79 -2.27 4.50
CA ARG A 148 15.64 -2.78 3.41
C ARG A 148 15.41 -2.07 2.08
N THR A 149 14.23 -1.51 1.87
CA THR A 149 13.86 -0.91 0.58
C THR A 149 14.03 0.60 0.55
N LYS A 150 14.47 1.22 1.65
CA LYS A 150 14.80 2.65 1.67
C LYS A 150 15.92 2.98 0.70
N VAL A 151 15.94 4.22 0.22
CA VAL A 151 17.02 4.70 -0.64
C VAL A 151 18.35 4.62 0.11
N ARG A 152 19.39 4.18 -0.60
CA ARG A 152 20.76 4.15 -0.07
C ARG A 152 21.42 5.49 -0.36
N LEU A 153 21.85 6.16 0.69
CA LEU A 153 22.63 7.38 0.57
C LEU A 153 24.10 7.03 0.34
N VAL A 154 24.78 7.81 -0.49
CA VAL A 154 26.18 7.60 -0.86
C VAL A 154 27.01 8.84 -0.57
#